data_62f2781cab087d3fedea753a92e2e063
#
_entry.id   62f2781cab087d3fedea753a92e2e063
#
_cell.length_a   1.000
_cell.length_b   1.000
_cell.length_c   1.000
_cell.angle_alpha   90.00
_cell.angle_beta   90.00
_cell.angle_gamma   90.00
#
_symmetry.space_group_name_H-M   'P 1'
#
loop_
_entity.id
_entity.type
_entity.pdbx_description
1 polymer ?
#
loop_
_entity_poly.entity_id
_entity_poly.type
_entity_poly.pdbx_seq_one_letter_code
_entity_poly.pdbx_strand_id
1 'polypeptide(L)'
;MKYKMRIMKYTIFGLLFIVIGFICSCADDKGNYNYQDINKLSITGIETGNAYRKISHVDTLRIYPEVKSLTGAEGEYTYEWKFIPQNADKDKGADTLDFVVATTKDLELPITLKADSYTCFYRVEDKATKVSWYQKFYLQVSSLTSEGWMVLCEQDGQSRMDMIVNVDANTDIISRDIWSESDLVTGKPVKLMSNFSGAGGNIYLFTCENGTYRLDQTDMHAGEDNNIKWNFGDQPDHMHVQASGV
;
A
#
# COMPACT_ATOMS: atom_id res chain seq x y z
N MET A 1 -53.09 -63.75 -2.76
CA MET A 1 -53.30 -62.45 -2.06
C MET A 1 -52.51 -62.31 -0.74
N LYS A 2 -52.38 -63.33 0.08
CA LYS A 2 -51.65 -63.30 1.37
C LYS A 2 -50.13 -63.08 1.28
N TYR A 3 -49.49 -63.48 0.15
CA TYR A 3 -48.04 -63.36 -0.02
C TYR A 3 -47.55 -61.85 -0.26
N LYS A 4 -48.32 -61.15 -1.07
CA LYS A 4 -48.05 -59.70 -1.34
C LYS A 4 -48.17 -58.83 -0.09
N MET A 5 -49.09 -59.17 0.79
CA MET A 5 -49.34 -58.45 2.02
C MET A 5 -48.28 -58.73 3.06
N ARG A 6 -47.58 -59.84 3.03
CA ARG A 6 -46.45 -60.17 3.89
C ARG A 6 -45.18 -59.42 3.50
N ILE A 7 -44.87 -59.37 2.20
CA ILE A 7 -43.73 -58.60 1.67
C ILE A 7 -43.88 -57.13 1.96
N MET A 8 -45.06 -56.56 1.78
CA MET A 8 -45.39 -55.17 2.02
C MET A 8 -45.18 -54.78 3.50
N LYS A 9 -45.50 -55.70 4.45
CA LYS A 9 -45.22 -55.47 5.87
C LYS A 9 -43.71 -55.39 6.20
N TYR A 10 -42.91 -56.28 5.60
CA TYR A 10 -41.47 -56.29 5.83
C TYR A 10 -40.76 -55.08 5.18
N THR A 11 -41.23 -54.62 4.01
CA THR A 11 -40.69 -53.40 3.39
C THR A 11 -41.06 -52.15 4.18
N ILE A 12 -42.25 -52.05 4.74
CA ILE A 12 -42.66 -50.93 5.58
C ILE A 12 -41.87 -50.94 6.91
N PHE A 13 -41.65 -52.11 7.52
CA PHE A 13 -40.86 -52.25 8.74
C PHE A 13 -39.39 -51.91 8.51
N GLY A 14 -38.81 -52.33 7.36
CA GLY A 14 -37.45 -51.97 6.96
C GLY A 14 -37.27 -50.45 6.73
N LEU A 15 -38.25 -49.83 6.05
CA LEU A 15 -38.24 -48.39 5.83
C LEU A 15 -38.37 -47.60 7.14
N LEU A 16 -39.18 -48.08 8.09
CA LEU A 16 -39.38 -47.47 9.41
C LEU A 16 -38.09 -47.56 10.22
N PHE A 17 -37.32 -48.68 10.14
CA PHE A 17 -36.03 -48.84 10.84
C PHE A 17 -34.95 -47.92 10.27
N ILE A 18 -34.95 -47.68 8.94
CA ILE A 18 -34.01 -46.73 8.31
C ILE A 18 -34.32 -45.28 8.75
N VAL A 19 -35.60 -44.91 8.82
CA VAL A 19 -36.03 -43.56 9.25
C VAL A 19 -35.66 -43.32 10.74
N ILE A 20 -35.83 -44.33 11.61
CA ILE A 20 -35.46 -44.23 13.02
C ILE A 20 -33.92 -44.10 13.20
N GLY A 21 -33.12 -44.79 12.34
CA GLY A 21 -31.66 -44.66 12.32
C GLY A 21 -31.15 -43.25 12.02
N PHE A 22 -31.86 -42.49 11.17
CA PHE A 22 -31.51 -41.10 10.85
C PHE A 22 -31.86 -40.09 11.95
N ILE A 23 -32.82 -40.37 12.84
CA ILE A 23 -33.22 -39.48 13.92
C ILE A 23 -32.29 -39.62 15.16
N CYS A 24 -31.56 -40.72 15.29
CA CYS A 24 -30.59 -40.91 16.38
C CYS A 24 -29.17 -40.38 16.07
N SER A 25 -28.96 -39.71 14.92
CA SER A 25 -27.68 -39.17 14.52
C SER A 25 -27.43 -37.74 15.06
N CYS A 26 -28.28 -37.21 15.93
CA CYS A 26 -27.87 -36.10 16.83
C CYS A 26 -27.04 -36.72 17.96
N ALA A 27 -25.75 -36.94 17.69
CA ALA A 27 -24.78 -36.99 18.79
C ALA A 27 -24.91 -35.67 19.52
N ASP A 28 -25.46 -35.67 20.74
CA ASP A 28 -25.20 -34.58 21.69
C ASP A 28 -23.71 -34.42 21.75
N ASP A 29 -23.22 -33.39 21.06
CA ASP A 29 -21.86 -32.91 21.28
C ASP A 29 -21.81 -32.46 22.73
N LYS A 30 -21.50 -33.40 23.63
CA LYS A 30 -21.16 -33.11 25.01
C LYS A 30 -19.79 -32.45 24.97
N GLY A 31 -19.78 -31.26 24.35
CA GLY A 31 -18.60 -30.44 24.12
C GLY A 31 -17.78 -30.39 25.39
N ASN A 32 -16.69 -31.09 25.37
CA ASN A 32 -15.64 -31.01 26.38
C ASN A 32 -14.81 -29.74 26.11
N TYR A 33 -15.52 -28.67 25.70
CA TYR A 33 -14.92 -27.37 25.43
C TYR A 33 -14.74 -26.65 26.75
N ASN A 34 -13.50 -26.56 27.21
CA ASN A 34 -13.12 -25.60 28.21
C ASN A 34 -13.19 -24.20 27.54
N TYR A 35 -14.37 -23.58 27.61
CA TYR A 35 -14.52 -22.20 27.20
C TYR A 35 -13.72 -21.31 28.15
N GLN A 36 -12.58 -20.80 27.66
CA GLN A 36 -11.91 -19.72 28.35
C GLN A 36 -12.52 -18.41 27.90
N ASP A 37 -12.88 -17.56 28.85
CA ASP A 37 -13.34 -16.22 28.55
C ASP A 37 -12.22 -15.48 27.82
N ILE A 38 -12.52 -15.06 26.58
CA ILE A 38 -11.58 -14.27 25.78
C ILE A 38 -11.57 -12.85 26.32
N ASN A 39 -10.40 -12.39 26.74
CA ASN A 39 -10.21 -11.00 27.12
C ASN A 39 -10.45 -10.10 25.90
N LYS A 40 -11.54 -9.34 25.89
CA LYS A 40 -11.84 -8.39 24.81
C LYS A 40 -10.99 -7.15 24.96
N LEU A 41 -10.28 -6.74 23.89
CA LEU A 41 -9.48 -5.54 23.87
C LEU A 41 -10.19 -4.39 23.13
N SER A 42 -10.02 -3.18 23.63
CA SER A 42 -10.31 -1.94 22.95
C SER A 42 -8.99 -1.31 22.50
N ILE A 43 -8.90 -0.95 21.22
CA ILE A 43 -7.75 -0.25 20.64
C ILE A 43 -8.22 1.14 20.24
N THR A 44 -7.57 2.18 20.78
CA THR A 44 -7.83 3.60 20.48
C THR A 44 -6.53 4.33 20.18
N GLY A 45 -6.59 5.60 19.76
CA GLY A 45 -5.40 6.39 19.43
C GLY A 45 -4.87 6.19 18.00
N ILE A 46 -5.62 5.48 17.16
CA ILE A 46 -5.32 5.33 15.71
C ILE A 46 -6.46 6.04 14.95
N GLU A 47 -6.10 6.99 14.09
CA GLU A 47 -7.07 7.65 13.20
C GLU A 47 -7.53 6.67 12.10
N THR A 48 -8.82 6.46 11.99
CA THR A 48 -9.42 5.49 11.05
C THR A 48 -10.32 6.13 10.00
N GLY A 49 -10.72 7.37 10.22
CA GLY A 49 -11.63 8.10 9.33
C GLY A 49 -10.94 8.72 8.13
N ASN A 50 -9.70 9.19 8.34
CA ASN A 50 -8.88 9.79 7.29
C ASN A 50 -7.55 9.05 7.16
N ALA A 51 -6.93 9.15 5.98
CA ALA A 51 -5.58 8.66 5.81
C ALA A 51 -4.56 9.58 6.49
N TYR A 52 -3.57 9.00 7.16
CA TYR A 52 -2.36 9.72 7.48
C TYR A 52 -1.67 10.14 6.19
N ARG A 53 -1.23 11.38 6.08
CA ARG A 53 -0.49 11.88 4.92
C ARG A 53 0.95 12.14 5.31
N LYS A 54 1.89 11.59 4.54
CA LYS A 54 3.32 11.65 4.82
C LYS A 54 4.12 11.77 3.54
N ILE A 55 5.27 12.43 3.62
CA ILE A 55 6.21 12.59 2.52
C ILE A 55 7.39 11.65 2.74
N SER A 56 7.67 10.85 1.72
CA SER A 56 8.79 9.91 1.71
C SER A 56 10.13 10.64 1.91
N HIS A 57 11.02 10.05 2.71
CA HIS A 57 12.34 10.57 3.09
C HIS A 57 12.36 11.92 3.83
N VAL A 58 11.18 12.44 4.22
CA VAL A 58 11.03 13.70 4.96
C VAL A 58 10.36 13.48 6.31
N ASP A 59 9.24 12.76 6.29
CA ASP A 59 8.36 12.63 7.44
C ASP A 59 8.68 11.41 8.30
N THR A 60 8.22 11.49 9.55
CA THR A 60 8.10 10.34 10.45
C THR A 60 6.63 10.15 10.80
N LEU A 61 6.14 8.92 10.66
CA LEU A 61 4.81 8.54 11.15
C LEU A 61 4.91 8.13 12.62
N ARG A 62 4.17 8.83 13.50
CA ARG A 62 4.10 8.54 14.93
C ARG A 62 2.68 8.21 15.30
N ILE A 63 2.45 7.04 15.91
CA ILE A 63 1.15 6.58 16.39
C ILE A 63 1.36 5.90 17.75
N TYR A 64 0.61 6.31 18.75
CA TYR A 64 0.69 5.82 20.12
C TYR A 64 -0.66 5.21 20.55
N PRO A 65 -0.92 3.91 20.23
CA PRO A 65 -2.21 3.29 20.52
C PRO A 65 -2.39 3.05 22.02
N GLU A 66 -3.61 3.27 22.48
CA GLU A 66 -4.04 2.78 23.78
C GLU A 66 -4.75 1.44 23.61
N VAL A 67 -4.24 0.41 24.28
CA VAL A 67 -4.83 -0.93 24.32
C VAL A 67 -5.34 -1.19 25.72
N LYS A 68 -6.66 -1.38 25.85
CA LYS A 68 -7.33 -1.59 27.15
C LYS A 68 -8.13 -2.88 27.12
N SER A 69 -8.02 -3.68 28.19
CA SER A 69 -8.92 -4.80 28.44
C SER A 69 -10.31 -4.28 28.80
N LEU A 70 -11.34 -4.80 28.13
CA LEU A 70 -12.75 -4.51 28.48
C LEU A 70 -13.27 -5.37 29.62
N THR A 71 -12.55 -6.46 29.94
CA THR A 71 -12.91 -7.37 31.05
C THR A 71 -12.11 -7.08 32.33
N GLY A 72 -11.14 -6.16 32.26
CA GLY A 72 -10.24 -5.85 33.37
C GLY A 72 -9.15 -6.90 33.59
N ALA A 73 -9.05 -7.94 32.74
CA ALA A 73 -8.01 -8.92 32.86
C ALA A 73 -6.66 -8.34 32.40
N GLU A 74 -5.59 -8.62 33.16
CA GLU A 74 -4.23 -8.32 32.74
C GLU A 74 -3.77 -9.39 31.74
N GLY A 75 -3.00 -8.98 30.74
CA GLY A 75 -2.47 -9.87 29.71
C GLY A 75 -1.14 -9.37 29.17
N GLU A 76 -0.37 -10.29 28.64
CA GLU A 76 0.84 -9.97 27.88
C GLU A 76 0.52 -10.02 26.38
N TYR A 77 0.93 -8.98 25.65
CA TYR A 77 0.60 -8.83 24.24
C TYR A 77 1.86 -8.77 23.38
N THR A 78 1.71 -9.21 22.11
CA THR A 78 2.63 -8.89 21.03
C THR A 78 1.93 -7.96 20.04
N TYR A 79 2.72 -7.18 19.34
CA TYR A 79 2.24 -6.15 18.45
C TYR A 79 2.84 -6.32 17.06
N GLU A 80 2.11 -5.91 16.04
CA GLU A 80 2.58 -5.94 14.65
C GLU A 80 1.93 -4.80 13.88
N TRP A 81 2.75 -4.07 13.14
CA TRP A 81 2.33 -3.05 12.19
C TRP A 81 2.61 -3.55 10.78
N LYS A 82 1.57 -3.61 9.96
CA LYS A 82 1.65 -4.08 8.59
C LYS A 82 1.11 -3.03 7.63
N PHE A 83 1.91 -2.68 6.59
CA PHE A 83 1.57 -1.67 5.60
C PHE A 83 1.56 -2.29 4.21
N ILE A 84 0.40 -2.45 3.61
CA ILE A 84 0.20 -3.12 2.33
C ILE A 84 -0.04 -2.05 1.26
N PRO A 85 0.86 -1.87 0.28
CA PRO A 85 0.66 -0.91 -0.81
C PRO A 85 -0.51 -1.35 -1.68
N GLN A 86 -1.29 -0.39 -2.21
CA GLN A 86 -2.43 -0.69 -3.09
C GLN A 86 -1.99 -1.30 -4.42
N ASN A 87 -0.80 -0.91 -4.89
CA ASN A 87 -0.19 -1.42 -6.12
C ASN A 87 0.68 -2.67 -5.89
N ALA A 88 0.54 -3.35 -4.73
CA ALA A 88 1.20 -4.62 -4.51
C ALA A 88 0.79 -5.62 -5.61
N ASP A 89 1.81 -6.23 -6.21
CA ASP A 89 1.64 -7.23 -7.27
C ASP A 89 0.87 -8.44 -6.70
N LYS A 90 -0.40 -8.53 -7.02
CA LYS A 90 -1.31 -9.57 -6.52
C LYS A 90 -0.95 -10.97 -7.04
N ASP A 91 -0.20 -11.03 -8.13
CA ASP A 91 0.18 -12.28 -8.79
C ASP A 91 1.42 -12.94 -8.16
N LYS A 92 2.19 -12.20 -7.38
CA LYS A 92 3.40 -12.71 -6.72
C LYS A 92 3.14 -13.39 -5.38
N GLY A 93 1.91 -13.79 -5.08
CA GLY A 93 1.60 -14.47 -3.82
C GLY A 93 2.31 -13.74 -2.67
N ALA A 94 1.98 -12.47 -2.47
CA ALA A 94 2.69 -11.62 -1.54
C ALA A 94 2.76 -12.33 -0.20
N ASP A 95 3.93 -12.85 0.13
CA ASP A 95 4.16 -13.39 1.47
C ASP A 95 3.88 -12.24 2.42
N THR A 96 2.78 -12.37 3.16
CA THR A 96 2.24 -11.26 3.96
C THR A 96 3.20 -10.81 5.05
N LEU A 97 4.33 -11.47 5.21
CA LEU A 97 5.41 -11.11 6.12
C LEU A 97 6.25 -9.93 5.61
N ASP A 98 6.36 -9.74 4.29
CA ASP A 98 7.20 -8.68 3.71
C ASP A 98 6.67 -7.26 3.96
N PHE A 99 5.44 -7.13 4.45
CA PHE A 99 4.81 -5.84 4.73
C PHE A 99 4.84 -5.42 6.20
N VAL A 100 5.48 -6.18 7.07
CA VAL A 100 5.64 -5.83 8.49
C VAL A 100 6.70 -4.74 8.62
N VAL A 101 6.30 -3.59 9.19
CA VAL A 101 7.19 -2.43 9.36
C VAL A 101 7.67 -2.26 10.79
N ALA A 102 6.94 -2.79 11.78
CA ALA A 102 7.32 -2.75 13.19
C ALA A 102 6.57 -3.80 14.02
N THR A 103 7.16 -4.17 15.18
CA THR A 103 6.59 -5.11 16.15
C THR A 103 6.49 -4.49 17.55
N THR A 104 6.59 -3.18 17.66
CA THR A 104 6.46 -2.43 18.91
C THR A 104 5.02 -2.02 19.18
N LYS A 105 4.67 -1.73 20.43
CA LYS A 105 3.35 -1.19 20.78
C LYS A 105 3.12 0.15 20.09
N ASP A 106 4.06 1.05 20.24
CA ASP A 106 4.03 2.39 19.66
C ASP A 106 4.80 2.39 18.34
N LEU A 107 4.36 3.19 17.39
CA LEU A 107 5.01 3.34 16.10
C LEU A 107 5.73 4.68 16.01
N GLU A 108 7.02 4.64 15.74
CA GLU A 108 7.82 5.77 15.26
C GLU A 108 8.58 5.30 14.03
N LEU A 109 8.03 5.57 12.86
CA LEU A 109 8.55 5.08 11.59
C LEU A 109 8.98 6.27 10.72
N PRO A 110 10.29 6.47 10.47
CA PRO A 110 10.77 7.33 9.40
C PRO A 110 10.23 6.78 8.06
N ILE A 111 9.57 7.61 7.29
CA ILE A 111 8.94 7.16 6.04
C ILE A 111 9.98 7.10 4.93
N THR A 112 10.43 5.88 4.63
CA THR A 112 11.25 5.54 3.46
C THR A 112 10.44 4.75 2.41
N LEU A 113 9.14 4.62 2.65
CA LEU A 113 8.22 3.91 1.76
C LEU A 113 8.07 4.66 0.44
N LYS A 114 7.86 3.93 -0.64
CA LYS A 114 7.54 4.51 -1.96
C LYS A 114 6.23 5.30 -1.91
N ALA A 115 6.11 6.30 -2.77
CA ALA A 115 4.85 7.03 -2.96
C ALA A 115 3.75 6.08 -3.42
N ASP A 116 2.75 5.87 -2.58
CA ASP A 116 1.60 4.99 -2.81
C ASP A 116 0.54 5.21 -1.71
N SER A 117 -0.62 4.62 -1.91
CA SER A 117 -1.65 4.49 -0.88
C SER A 117 -1.51 3.13 -0.19
N TYR A 118 -1.41 3.14 1.13
CA TYR A 118 -1.24 1.93 1.92
C TYR A 118 -2.48 1.62 2.74
N THR A 119 -2.90 0.36 2.69
CA THR A 119 -3.82 -0.20 3.68
C THR A 119 -3.01 -0.75 4.84
N CYS A 120 -3.22 -0.19 6.02
CA CYS A 120 -2.41 -0.48 7.20
C CYS A 120 -3.22 -1.23 8.25
N PHE A 121 -2.54 -2.10 8.99
CA PHE A 121 -3.12 -2.86 10.08
C PHE A 121 -2.20 -2.80 11.29
N TYR A 122 -2.80 -2.49 12.43
CA TYR A 122 -2.20 -2.70 13.74
C TYR A 122 -2.83 -3.94 14.35
N ARG A 123 -2.00 -4.93 14.70
CA ARG A 123 -2.41 -6.18 15.31
C ARG A 123 -1.90 -6.24 16.74
N VAL A 124 -2.77 -6.66 17.65
CA VAL A 124 -2.45 -6.97 19.04
C VAL A 124 -2.82 -8.42 19.28
N GLU A 125 -1.86 -9.26 19.64
CA GLU A 125 -2.10 -10.67 19.94
C GLU A 125 -1.83 -10.94 21.42
N ASP A 126 -2.79 -11.58 22.08
CA ASP A 126 -2.63 -12.11 23.45
C ASP A 126 -1.72 -13.34 23.42
N LYS A 127 -0.62 -13.30 24.18
CA LYS A 127 0.38 -14.39 24.19
C LYS A 127 -0.16 -15.71 24.73
N ALA A 128 -1.11 -15.66 25.67
CA ALA A 128 -1.66 -16.84 26.33
C ALA A 128 -2.71 -17.53 25.44
N THR A 129 -3.64 -16.75 24.87
CA THR A 129 -4.78 -17.30 24.12
C THR A 129 -4.56 -17.36 22.61
N LYS A 130 -3.52 -16.66 22.10
CA LYS A 130 -3.24 -16.48 20.66
C LYS A 130 -4.38 -15.78 19.90
N VAL A 131 -5.31 -15.17 20.60
CA VAL A 131 -6.35 -14.36 20.00
C VAL A 131 -5.78 -13.01 19.59
N SER A 132 -6.14 -12.55 18.40
CA SER A 132 -5.65 -11.29 17.83
C SER A 132 -6.78 -10.30 17.59
N TRP A 133 -6.51 -9.03 17.85
CA TRP A 133 -7.36 -7.89 17.53
C TRP A 133 -6.65 -7.01 16.51
N TYR A 134 -7.43 -6.43 15.60
CA TYR A 134 -6.90 -5.64 14.50
C TYR A 134 -7.56 -4.27 14.46
N GLN A 135 -6.75 -3.25 14.21
CA GLN A 135 -7.23 -1.93 13.85
C GLN A 135 -6.72 -1.59 12.45
N LYS A 136 -7.65 -1.38 11.51
CA LYS A 136 -7.35 -0.96 10.15
C LYS A 136 -7.29 0.57 10.08
N PHE A 137 -6.33 1.08 9.31
CA PHE A 137 -6.19 2.51 9.02
C PHE A 137 -5.54 2.70 7.64
N TYR A 138 -5.35 3.94 7.24
CA TYR A 138 -4.81 4.25 5.91
C TYR A 138 -3.65 5.23 6.00
N LEU A 139 -2.67 5.05 5.11
CA LEU A 139 -1.54 5.94 4.95
C LEU A 139 -1.40 6.30 3.48
N GLN A 140 -1.33 7.59 3.18
CA GLN A 140 -0.96 8.11 1.87
C GLN A 140 0.47 8.63 1.96
N VAL A 141 1.37 8.02 1.17
CA VAL A 141 2.75 8.49 1.03
C VAL A 141 2.88 9.20 -0.31
N SER A 142 3.38 10.43 -0.27
CA SER A 142 3.76 11.21 -1.44
C SER A 142 5.28 11.31 -1.53
N SER A 143 5.84 11.51 -2.70
CA SER A 143 7.23 11.92 -2.87
C SER A 143 7.31 13.44 -2.96
N LEU A 144 8.50 14.00 -2.73
CA LEU A 144 8.76 15.44 -2.97
C LEU A 144 8.58 15.83 -4.45
N THR A 145 8.49 14.86 -5.32
CA THR A 145 8.36 15.04 -6.78
C THR A 145 6.98 14.72 -7.31
N SER A 146 6.07 14.19 -6.49
CA SER A 146 4.73 13.75 -6.95
C SER A 146 3.71 14.87 -7.10
N GLU A 147 3.84 15.93 -6.31
CA GLU A 147 2.92 17.09 -6.34
C GLU A 147 3.71 18.36 -6.08
N GLY A 148 3.50 19.42 -6.84
CA GLY A 148 4.14 20.70 -6.61
C GLY A 148 4.53 21.44 -7.89
N TRP A 149 5.37 22.45 -7.73
CA TRP A 149 5.90 23.26 -8.83
C TRP A 149 7.29 22.77 -9.20
N MET A 150 7.48 22.46 -10.47
CA MET A 150 8.80 22.20 -11.05
C MET A 150 9.40 23.53 -11.49
N VAL A 151 10.61 23.82 -11.05
CA VAL A 151 11.34 25.05 -11.36
C VAL A 151 12.63 24.70 -12.08
N LEU A 152 12.65 24.95 -13.38
CA LEU A 152 13.83 24.71 -14.21
C LEU A 152 14.77 25.92 -14.12
N CYS A 153 16.01 25.68 -13.71
CA CYS A 153 17.03 26.71 -13.50
C CYS A 153 18.30 26.41 -14.32
N GLU A 154 19.09 27.44 -14.55
CA GLU A 154 20.47 27.30 -15.02
C GLU A 154 21.44 27.50 -13.85
N GLN A 155 22.41 26.62 -13.72
CA GLN A 155 23.52 26.78 -12.80
C GLN A 155 24.82 26.32 -13.47
N ASP A 156 25.79 27.19 -13.54
CA ASP A 156 27.13 26.92 -14.12
C ASP A 156 27.08 26.32 -15.54
N GLY A 157 26.12 26.77 -16.36
CA GLY A 157 25.93 26.29 -17.73
C GLY A 157 25.24 24.94 -17.83
N GLN A 158 24.73 24.41 -16.74
CA GLN A 158 23.95 23.16 -16.69
C GLN A 158 22.53 23.42 -16.24
N SER A 159 21.65 22.53 -16.60
CA SER A 159 20.27 22.54 -16.14
C SER A 159 20.16 22.00 -14.73
N ARG A 160 19.39 22.68 -13.91
CA ARG A 160 19.03 22.27 -12.55
C ARG A 160 17.52 22.25 -12.40
N MET A 161 16.99 21.24 -11.75
CA MET A 161 15.58 21.16 -11.41
C MET A 161 15.37 21.30 -9.90
N ASP A 162 14.58 22.29 -9.51
CA ASP A 162 14.09 22.44 -8.14
C ASP A 162 12.60 22.05 -8.10
N MET A 163 12.15 21.54 -6.95
CA MET A 163 10.75 21.28 -6.66
C MET A 163 10.29 22.10 -5.46
N ILE A 164 9.11 22.69 -5.58
CA ILE A 164 8.43 23.38 -4.49
C ILE A 164 7.15 22.60 -4.21
N VAL A 165 7.09 21.92 -3.07
CA VAL A 165 5.97 21.08 -2.67
C VAL A 165 5.20 21.77 -1.56
N ASN A 166 3.91 22.00 -1.79
CA ASN A 166 3.02 22.51 -0.77
C ASN A 166 2.54 21.35 0.12
N VAL A 167 2.92 21.36 1.38
CA VAL A 167 2.58 20.30 2.34
C VAL A 167 1.25 20.59 3.01
N ASP A 168 1.02 21.85 3.34
CA ASP A 168 -0.21 22.38 3.91
C ASP A 168 -0.37 23.85 3.54
N ALA A 169 -1.45 24.48 4.00
CA ALA A 169 -1.79 25.86 3.67
C ALA A 169 -0.69 26.91 4.00
N ASN A 170 0.28 26.54 4.83
CA ASN A 170 1.30 27.47 5.34
C ASN A 170 2.73 26.95 5.19
N THR A 171 2.92 25.75 4.64
CA THR A 171 4.22 25.09 4.62
C THR A 171 4.57 24.62 3.22
N ASP A 172 5.63 25.22 2.67
CA ASP A 172 6.27 24.76 1.44
C ASP A 172 7.61 24.09 1.76
N ILE A 173 7.88 22.97 1.12
CA ILE A 173 9.20 22.34 1.13
C ILE A 173 9.86 22.61 -0.22
N ILE A 174 11.07 23.18 -0.18
CA ILE A 174 11.87 23.43 -1.38
C ILE A 174 12.94 22.35 -1.45
N SER A 175 12.82 21.46 -2.41
CA SER A 175 13.87 20.50 -2.75
C SER A 175 14.69 21.08 -3.89
N ARG A 176 15.94 21.43 -3.61
CA ARG A 176 16.84 22.02 -4.60
C ARG A 176 17.64 20.93 -5.29
N ASP A 177 17.84 21.11 -6.57
CA ASP A 177 18.70 20.26 -7.39
C ASP A 177 18.36 18.77 -7.24
N ILE A 178 17.13 18.41 -7.60
CA ILE A 178 16.69 17.01 -7.54
C ILE A 178 17.46 16.09 -8.50
N TRP A 179 18.31 16.66 -9.37
CA TRP A 179 19.21 15.94 -10.27
C TRP A 179 20.67 15.92 -9.82
N SER A 180 20.97 16.36 -8.59
CA SER A 180 22.35 16.44 -8.08
C SER A 180 23.13 15.13 -8.11
N GLU A 181 22.42 13.99 -8.07
CA GLU A 181 23.01 12.65 -8.17
C GLU A 181 23.01 12.09 -9.60
N SER A 182 22.55 12.87 -10.58
CA SER A 182 22.50 12.45 -11.98
C SER A 182 23.84 12.75 -12.68
N ASP A 183 24.38 11.77 -13.38
CA ASP A 183 25.55 11.94 -14.24
C ASP A 183 25.21 12.57 -15.61
N LEU A 184 23.96 12.99 -15.80
CA LEU A 184 23.48 13.54 -17.06
C LEU A 184 24.04 14.93 -17.33
N VAL A 185 24.82 15.06 -18.41
CA VAL A 185 25.30 16.36 -18.89
C VAL A 185 24.23 16.98 -19.77
N THR A 186 23.51 17.96 -19.20
CA THR A 186 22.35 18.58 -19.86
C THR A 186 22.69 19.79 -20.72
N GLY A 187 23.70 20.58 -20.34
CA GLY A 187 23.88 21.93 -20.87
C GLY A 187 22.77 22.87 -20.40
N LYS A 188 22.61 24.01 -21.07
CA LYS A 188 21.63 25.04 -20.67
C LYS A 188 20.20 24.56 -20.83
N PRO A 189 19.31 24.90 -19.89
CA PRO A 189 17.91 24.57 -19.98
C PRO A 189 17.24 25.34 -21.11
N VAL A 190 16.31 24.69 -21.80
CA VAL A 190 15.50 25.32 -22.84
C VAL A 190 14.05 25.37 -22.42
N LYS A 191 13.46 24.23 -22.04
CA LYS A 191 12.02 24.15 -21.77
C LYS A 191 11.65 22.94 -20.93
N LEU A 192 10.64 23.14 -20.10
CA LEU A 192 9.92 22.08 -19.41
C LEU A 192 8.48 22.06 -19.95
N MET A 193 7.99 20.87 -20.29
CA MET A 193 6.64 20.66 -20.83
C MET A 193 5.97 19.53 -20.07
N SER A 194 4.68 19.69 -19.79
CA SER A 194 3.84 18.59 -19.28
C SER A 194 2.68 18.35 -20.23
N ASN A 195 2.36 17.11 -20.48
CA ASN A 195 1.25 16.68 -21.29
C ASN A 195 0.48 15.58 -20.60
N PHE A 196 -0.85 15.65 -20.63
CA PHE A 196 -1.71 14.58 -20.18
C PHE A 196 -1.87 13.54 -21.29
N SER A 197 -1.46 12.32 -21.04
CA SER A 197 -1.60 11.20 -21.97
C SER A 197 -2.69 10.24 -21.47
N GLY A 198 -3.94 10.60 -21.59
CA GLY A 198 -5.11 9.72 -21.38
C GLY A 198 -4.88 8.63 -20.31
N ALA A 199 -4.81 7.36 -20.71
CA ALA A 199 -4.60 6.24 -19.82
C ALA A 199 -3.18 6.15 -19.21
N GLY A 200 -2.21 6.90 -19.71
CA GLY A 200 -0.80 6.86 -19.26
C GLY A 200 -0.43 7.95 -18.24
N GLY A 201 -1.37 8.82 -17.87
CA GLY A 201 -1.10 9.93 -16.96
C GLY A 201 -0.31 11.08 -17.58
N ASN A 202 0.33 11.91 -16.76
CA ASN A 202 1.12 13.04 -17.23
C ASN A 202 2.47 12.58 -17.80
N ILE A 203 2.85 13.17 -18.92
CA ILE A 203 4.19 13.03 -19.50
C ILE A 203 4.91 14.34 -19.28
N TYR A 204 6.08 14.29 -18.64
CA TYR A 204 6.94 15.44 -18.45
C TYR A 204 8.15 15.33 -19.38
N LEU A 205 8.38 16.37 -20.18
CA LEU A 205 9.52 16.46 -21.08
C LEU A 205 10.38 17.66 -20.68
N PHE A 206 11.66 17.39 -20.51
CA PHE A 206 12.68 18.40 -20.27
C PHE A 206 13.55 18.54 -21.49
N THR A 207 13.66 19.74 -22.05
CA THR A 207 14.52 20.05 -23.19
C THR A 207 15.65 20.98 -22.76
N CYS A 208 16.85 20.61 -23.13
CA CYS A 208 18.08 21.35 -22.87
C CYS A 208 18.96 21.40 -24.13
N GLU A 209 20.15 21.98 -24.00
CA GLU A 209 21.12 22.12 -25.09
C GLU A 209 21.49 20.77 -25.69
N ASN A 210 21.61 19.72 -24.87
CA ASN A 210 22.02 18.38 -25.29
C ASN A 210 20.88 17.43 -25.68
N GLY A 211 19.64 17.89 -25.73
CA GLY A 211 18.52 17.10 -26.21
C GLY A 211 17.23 17.25 -25.40
N THR A 212 16.34 16.30 -25.59
CA THR A 212 15.09 16.23 -24.86
C THR A 212 14.98 14.91 -24.13
N TYR A 213 14.58 14.96 -22.87
CA TYR A 213 14.49 13.81 -21.99
C TYR A 213 13.06 13.69 -21.44
N ARG A 214 12.59 12.46 -21.31
CA ARG A 214 11.35 12.15 -20.62
C ARG A 214 11.66 11.96 -19.14
N LEU A 215 11.05 12.75 -18.26
CA LEU A 215 11.24 12.59 -16.82
C LEU A 215 10.44 11.41 -16.29
N ASP A 216 11.01 10.67 -15.37
CA ASP A 216 10.27 9.66 -14.60
C ASP A 216 9.21 10.35 -13.75
N GLN A 217 8.00 9.78 -13.70
CA GLN A 217 6.88 10.40 -12.97
C GLN A 217 6.98 10.21 -11.44
N THR A 218 7.80 9.27 -10.99
CA THR A 218 7.90 8.92 -9.58
C THR A 218 8.89 9.84 -8.85
N ASP A 219 10.04 10.11 -9.50
CA ASP A 219 11.14 10.85 -8.89
C ASP A 219 11.63 12.04 -9.75
N MET A 220 10.99 12.28 -10.90
CA MET A 220 11.38 13.30 -11.88
C MET A 220 12.81 13.13 -12.40
N HIS A 221 13.37 11.94 -12.27
CA HIS A 221 14.71 11.64 -12.75
C HIS A 221 14.81 11.73 -14.27
N ALA A 222 15.94 12.28 -14.76
CA ALA A 222 16.33 12.26 -16.15
C ALA A 222 17.68 11.54 -16.28
N GLY A 223 17.74 10.51 -17.11
CA GLY A 223 18.94 9.78 -17.43
C GLY A 223 19.14 9.66 -18.94
N GLU A 224 20.29 9.19 -19.40
CA GLU A 224 20.52 9.00 -20.83
C GLU A 224 19.50 8.04 -21.47
N ASP A 225 19.03 7.04 -20.72
CA ASP A 225 18.01 6.09 -21.16
C ASP A 225 16.63 6.76 -21.37
N ASN A 226 16.41 7.90 -20.77
CA ASN A 226 15.19 8.71 -20.89
C ASN A 226 15.26 9.70 -22.06
N ASN A 227 16.37 9.75 -22.80
CA ASN A 227 16.49 10.59 -23.98
C ASN A 227 15.52 10.14 -25.06
N ILE A 228 14.66 11.05 -25.53
CA ILE A 228 13.64 10.71 -26.52
C ILE A 228 14.19 10.29 -27.88
N LYS A 229 15.47 10.55 -28.17
CA LYS A 229 16.13 10.06 -29.40
C LYS A 229 15.98 8.55 -29.59
N TRP A 230 15.91 7.79 -28.47
CA TRP A 230 15.77 6.33 -28.49
C TRP A 230 14.39 5.86 -29.00
N ASN A 231 13.40 6.76 -29.06
CA ASN A 231 12.09 6.45 -29.61
C ASN A 231 12.04 6.51 -31.16
N PHE A 232 13.16 6.90 -31.79
CA PHE A 232 13.24 7.09 -33.25
C PHE A 232 14.33 6.20 -33.86
N GLY A 233 14.05 5.67 -35.03
CA GLY A 233 14.97 4.73 -35.69
C GLY A 233 16.29 5.37 -36.11
N ASP A 234 16.28 6.64 -36.49
CA ASP A 234 17.48 7.36 -36.99
C ASP A 234 18.33 7.97 -35.86
N GLN A 235 17.87 7.96 -34.65
CA GLN A 235 18.57 8.40 -33.42
C GLN A 235 19.41 9.68 -33.64
N PRO A 236 18.80 10.84 -33.93
CA PRO A 236 19.55 12.08 -34.14
C PRO A 236 20.36 12.45 -32.89
N ASP A 237 21.59 12.94 -33.09
CA ASP A 237 22.51 13.27 -31.99
C ASP A 237 21.90 14.25 -30.96
N HIS A 238 21.17 15.24 -31.48
CA HIS A 238 20.48 16.25 -30.65
C HIS A 238 19.05 16.41 -31.13
N MET A 239 18.09 15.93 -30.35
CA MET A 239 16.68 16.07 -30.64
C MET A 239 16.03 17.05 -29.69
N HIS A 240 15.49 18.14 -30.25
CA HIS A 240 14.79 19.17 -29.47
C HIS A 240 13.30 19.17 -29.80
N VAL A 241 12.48 18.84 -28.82
CA VAL A 241 11.01 18.96 -28.94
C VAL A 241 10.61 20.41 -28.76
N GLN A 242 10.04 20.99 -29.82
CA GLN A 242 9.58 22.38 -29.82
C GLN A 242 8.20 22.55 -29.18
N ALA A 243 7.33 21.59 -29.36
CA ALA A 243 6.00 21.56 -28.79
C ALA A 243 5.54 20.12 -28.55
N SER A 244 4.77 19.92 -27.53
CA SER A 244 4.03 18.69 -27.28
C SER A 244 2.54 19.01 -27.41
N GLY A 245 1.82 18.20 -28.18
CA GLY A 245 0.38 18.28 -28.35
C GLY A 245 -0.25 16.91 -28.06
N VAL A 246 -1.53 16.92 -27.68
CA VAL A 246 -2.38 15.72 -27.57
C VAL A 246 -3.10 15.52 -28.90
#